data_a1a4c01ad4508283098e2d9e58086bd4
#
_entry.id   a1a4c01ad4508283098e2d9e58086bd4
#
_cell.length_a   1.000
_cell.length_b   1.000
_cell.length_c   1.000
_cell.angle_alpha   90.00
_cell.angle_beta   90.00
_cell.angle_gamma   90.00
#
_symmetry.space_group_name_H-M   'P 1'
#
loop_
_entity.id
_entity.type
_entity.pdbx_description
1 polymer ?
#
loop_
_entity_poly.entity_id
_entity_poly.type
_entity_poly.pdbx_seq_one_letter_code
_entity_poly.pdbx_strand_id
1 'polypeptide(L)'
;MCGCSTFQRDTIYLEVTPSQVLDLIENENTNTFLFYIVSELCYSCEEFDKVIADLKQQNSFKIYRMMVDLEETDEKTVQDLKALQVTIGRLNQLPTIYYVNKGELSKMNVKEGYIEKKDLEVWLKEINIIQ
;
A
#
# COMPACT_ATOMS: atom_id res chain seq x y z
N MET A 1 11.42 -15.97 25.54
CA MET A 1 11.33 -15.44 24.94
C MET A 1 11.45 -15.49 23.57
N CYS A 2 11.38 -16.45 23.01
CA CYS A 2 11.45 -16.54 21.59
C CYS A 2 10.27 -15.96 20.90
N GLY A 3 9.22 -15.72 21.58
CA GLY A 3 8.07 -15.09 20.98
C GLY A 3 8.36 -13.75 20.36
N CYS A 4 9.41 -13.11 20.82
CA CYS A 4 9.74 -11.79 20.31
C CYS A 4 10.08 -11.80 18.84
N SER A 5 10.70 -12.87 18.37
CA SER A 5 11.14 -12.86 16.97
C SER A 5 9.99 -12.91 15.99
N THR A 6 8.84 -13.41 16.42
CA THR A 6 7.72 -13.49 15.51
C THR A 6 7.09 -12.15 15.26
N PHE A 7 7.20 -11.22 16.18
CA PHE A 7 6.59 -9.92 15.95
C PHE A 7 7.28 -9.09 14.91
N GLN A 8 8.57 -9.30 14.76
CA GLN A 8 9.34 -8.41 13.91
C GLN A 8 9.02 -8.55 12.45
N ARG A 9 8.59 -9.74 12.05
CA ARG A 9 8.24 -9.93 10.65
C ARG A 9 6.96 -9.19 10.28
N ASP A 10 6.10 -8.99 11.27
CA ASP A 10 4.80 -8.41 11.00
C ASP A 10 4.82 -6.90 10.97
N THR A 11 5.97 -6.30 11.20
CA THR A 11 6.02 -4.85 11.29
C THR A 11 6.42 -4.18 9.98
N ILE A 12 6.75 -4.94 8.92
CA ILE A 12 7.12 -4.34 7.66
C ILE A 12 5.91 -3.65 7.03
N TYR A 13 4.79 -4.35 6.97
CA TYR A 13 3.56 -3.78 6.45
C TYR A 13 2.38 -4.51 7.07
N LEU A 14 1.21 -3.90 6.94
CA LEU A 14 -0.04 -4.49 7.44
C LEU A 14 -0.85 -4.93 6.24
N GLU A 15 -1.14 -6.22 6.15
CA GLU A 15 -1.94 -6.75 5.04
C GLU A 15 -3.39 -6.33 5.17
N VAL A 16 -3.97 -5.87 4.08
CA VAL A 16 -5.37 -5.45 4.06
C VAL A 16 -6.05 -5.97 2.80
N THR A 17 -7.37 -6.03 2.86
CA THR A 17 -8.21 -6.43 1.74
C THR A 17 -8.76 -5.19 1.05
N PRO A 18 -9.28 -5.31 -0.18
CA PRO A 18 -9.92 -4.16 -0.84
C PRO A 18 -11.03 -3.54 -0.01
N SER A 19 -11.82 -4.37 0.66
CA SER A 19 -12.90 -3.88 1.51
C SER A 19 -12.36 -3.06 2.68
N GLN A 20 -11.25 -3.50 3.28
CA GLN A 20 -10.65 -2.78 4.39
C GLN A 20 -10.08 -1.43 3.96
N VAL A 21 -9.45 -1.38 2.77
CA VAL A 21 -8.94 -0.10 2.27
C VAL A 21 -10.09 0.86 2.00
N LEU A 22 -11.15 0.36 1.38
CA LEU A 22 -12.31 1.19 1.09
C LEU A 22 -12.91 1.75 2.37
N ASP A 23 -13.01 0.92 3.41
CA ASP A 23 -13.49 1.37 4.71
C ASP A 23 -12.62 2.48 5.30
N LEU A 24 -11.30 2.32 5.21
CA LEU A 24 -10.40 3.34 5.72
C LEU A 24 -10.59 4.67 5.01
N ILE A 25 -10.88 4.63 3.71
CA ILE A 25 -11.07 5.86 2.96
C ILE A 25 -12.44 6.48 3.21
N GLU A 26 -13.48 5.65 3.16
CA GLU A 26 -14.85 6.18 3.16
C GLU A 26 -15.44 6.39 4.54
N ASN A 27 -15.17 5.47 5.46
CA ASN A 27 -15.82 5.52 6.77
C ASN A 27 -15.00 6.26 7.81
N GLU A 28 -13.73 6.51 7.51
CA GLU A 28 -12.89 7.27 8.42
C GLU A 28 -12.23 8.38 7.63
N ASN A 29 -13.04 9.29 7.15
CA ASN A 29 -12.63 10.29 6.19
C ASN A 29 -11.62 11.31 6.72
N THR A 30 -11.20 11.18 7.97
CA THR A 30 -10.13 12.01 8.50
C THR A 30 -8.80 11.28 8.57
N ASN A 31 -8.78 10.00 8.16
CA ASN A 31 -7.56 9.21 8.23
C ASN A 31 -6.52 9.67 7.21
N THR A 32 -5.28 9.60 7.64
CA THR A 32 -4.14 9.82 6.77
C THR A 32 -3.33 8.53 6.81
N PHE A 33 -3.11 7.91 5.67
CA PHE A 33 -2.40 6.64 5.64
C PHE A 33 -1.78 6.37 4.27
N LEU A 34 -0.87 5.42 4.28
CA LEU A 34 -0.12 5.03 3.09
C LEU A 34 -0.43 3.56 2.81
N PHE A 35 -0.69 3.22 1.56
CA PHE A 35 -0.87 1.81 1.20
C PHE A 35 -0.34 1.57 -0.21
N TYR A 36 0.01 0.31 -0.49
CA TYR A 36 0.41 -0.03 -1.84
C TYR A 36 -0.22 -1.36 -2.25
N ILE A 37 -0.36 -1.54 -3.56
CA ILE A 37 -1.03 -2.69 -4.14
C ILE A 37 -0.03 -3.49 -4.95
N VAL A 38 -0.07 -4.80 -4.76
CA VAL A 38 0.80 -5.75 -5.45
C VAL A 38 -0.04 -6.92 -5.95
N SER A 39 0.55 -7.79 -6.78
CA SER A 39 -0.08 -9.05 -7.16
C SER A 39 0.94 -10.16 -7.08
N GLU A 40 0.47 -11.41 -7.15
CA GLU A 40 1.37 -12.55 -7.20
C GLU A 40 2.06 -12.58 -8.55
N LEU A 41 3.18 -13.28 -8.62
CA LEU A 41 3.95 -13.44 -9.85
C LEU A 41 4.31 -12.10 -10.49
N CYS A 42 4.61 -11.14 -9.65
CA CYS A 42 4.97 -9.81 -10.08
C CYS A 42 6.37 -9.50 -9.57
N TYR A 43 7.36 -9.57 -10.47
CA TYR A 43 8.75 -9.37 -10.07
C TYR A 43 8.99 -7.98 -9.51
N SER A 44 8.45 -6.96 -10.18
CA SER A 44 8.62 -5.59 -9.70
C SER A 44 7.95 -5.36 -8.34
N CYS A 45 6.87 -6.10 -8.07
CA CYS A 45 6.23 -6.03 -6.75
C CYS A 45 7.14 -6.60 -5.67
N GLU A 46 7.82 -7.72 -5.97
CA GLU A 46 8.76 -8.31 -5.02
C GLU A 46 9.91 -7.37 -4.74
N GLU A 47 10.41 -6.72 -5.79
CA GLU A 47 11.50 -5.76 -5.62
C GLU A 47 11.04 -4.54 -4.83
N PHE A 48 9.79 -4.13 -5.02
CA PHE A 48 9.25 -3.02 -4.27
C PHE A 48 9.08 -3.37 -2.79
N ASP A 49 8.68 -4.61 -2.49
CA ASP A 49 8.61 -5.07 -1.10
C ASP A 49 9.97 -4.91 -0.42
N LYS A 50 11.07 -5.17 -1.14
CA LYS A 50 12.40 -5.01 -0.58
C LYS A 50 12.73 -3.55 -0.31
N VAL A 51 12.31 -2.67 -1.20
CA VAL A 51 12.51 -1.23 -1.02
C VAL A 51 11.77 -0.76 0.25
N ILE A 52 10.54 -1.19 0.41
CA ILE A 52 9.75 -0.84 1.60
C ILE A 52 10.44 -1.36 2.86
N ALA A 53 10.90 -2.62 2.83
CA ALA A 53 11.58 -3.20 3.99
C ALA A 53 12.84 -2.41 4.35
N ASP A 54 13.63 -2.02 3.35
CA ASP A 54 14.83 -1.23 3.59
C ASP A 54 14.50 0.11 4.24
N LEU A 55 13.49 0.79 3.72
CA LEU A 55 13.11 2.09 4.27
C LEU A 55 12.57 1.95 5.69
N LYS A 56 11.87 0.87 5.97
CA LYS A 56 11.33 0.63 7.31
C LYS A 56 12.44 0.31 8.31
N GLN A 57 13.57 -0.19 7.87
CA GLN A 57 14.69 -0.41 8.78
C GLN A 57 15.30 0.90 9.23
N GLN A 58 15.24 1.91 8.42
CA GLN A 58 15.86 3.20 8.71
C GLN A 58 14.88 4.23 9.24
N ASN A 59 13.59 3.99 9.06
CA ASN A 59 12.56 4.96 9.41
C ASN A 59 11.38 4.26 10.05
N SER A 60 10.71 4.94 10.95
CA SER A 60 9.52 4.40 11.61
C SER A 60 8.29 4.98 10.90
N PHE A 61 7.55 4.16 10.20
CA PHE A 61 6.29 4.57 9.60
C PHE A 61 5.42 3.35 9.36
N LYS A 62 4.13 3.59 9.21
CA LYS A 62 3.14 2.55 9.01
C LYS A 62 2.74 2.51 7.55
N ILE A 63 2.61 1.32 6.98
CA ILE A 63 2.16 1.18 5.60
C ILE A 63 1.31 -0.07 5.48
N TYR A 64 0.21 0.05 4.75
CA TYR A 64 -0.65 -1.09 4.44
C TYR A 64 -0.27 -1.67 3.08
N ARG A 65 -0.48 -2.95 2.92
CA ARG A 65 -0.18 -3.66 1.67
C ARG A 65 -1.40 -4.47 1.28
N MET A 66 -1.83 -4.34 0.04
CA MET A 66 -2.98 -5.08 -0.48
C MET A 66 -2.51 -5.92 -1.65
N MET A 67 -2.72 -7.24 -1.56
CA MET A 67 -2.41 -8.12 -2.67
C MET A 67 -3.68 -8.41 -3.45
N VAL A 68 -3.64 -8.24 -4.76
CA VAL A 68 -4.77 -8.56 -5.62
C VAL A 68 -4.45 -9.80 -6.42
N ASP A 69 -5.49 -10.59 -6.69
CA ASP A 69 -5.40 -11.75 -7.55
C ASP A 69 -6.10 -11.35 -8.85
N LEU A 70 -5.33 -11.23 -9.92
CA LEU A 70 -5.88 -10.77 -11.18
C LEU A 70 -6.80 -11.81 -11.84
N GLU A 71 -6.79 -13.05 -11.32
CA GLU A 71 -7.65 -14.10 -11.82
C GLU A 71 -8.71 -14.50 -10.79
N GLU A 72 -8.97 -13.59 -9.84
CA GLU A 72 -9.93 -13.86 -8.78
C GLU A 72 -11.32 -14.14 -9.34
N THR A 73 -11.95 -15.19 -8.84
CA THR A 73 -13.30 -15.55 -9.27
C THR A 73 -14.33 -15.41 -8.16
N ASP A 74 -13.90 -15.18 -6.93
CA ASP A 74 -14.86 -14.98 -5.84
C ASP A 74 -15.63 -13.68 -6.08
N GLU A 75 -16.94 -13.81 -6.19
CA GLU A 75 -17.78 -12.70 -6.62
C GLU A 75 -17.68 -11.49 -5.69
N LYS A 76 -17.68 -11.74 -4.38
CA LYS A 76 -17.60 -10.65 -3.44
C LYS A 76 -16.26 -9.92 -3.53
N THR A 77 -15.18 -10.66 -3.64
CA THR A 77 -13.86 -10.08 -3.74
C THR A 77 -13.73 -9.25 -5.02
N VAL A 78 -14.26 -9.76 -6.12
CA VAL A 78 -14.25 -9.03 -7.39
C VAL A 78 -15.03 -7.73 -7.26
N GLN A 79 -16.20 -7.78 -6.61
CA GLN A 79 -17.00 -6.59 -6.42
C GLN A 79 -16.35 -5.58 -5.49
N ASP A 80 -15.71 -6.06 -4.42
CA ASP A 80 -14.99 -5.17 -3.51
C ASP A 80 -13.86 -4.45 -4.24
N LEU A 81 -13.14 -5.16 -5.10
CA LEU A 81 -12.05 -4.56 -5.84
C LEU A 81 -12.58 -3.54 -6.86
N LYS A 82 -13.72 -3.83 -7.49
CA LYS A 82 -14.33 -2.86 -8.40
C LYS A 82 -14.77 -1.61 -7.64
N ALA A 83 -15.36 -1.78 -6.47
CA ALA A 83 -15.79 -0.64 -5.66
C ALA A 83 -14.59 0.20 -5.25
N LEU A 84 -13.50 -0.45 -4.87
CA LEU A 84 -12.29 0.28 -4.50
C LEU A 84 -11.76 1.08 -5.68
N GLN A 85 -11.76 0.51 -6.89
CA GLN A 85 -11.25 1.21 -8.06
C GLN A 85 -12.09 2.41 -8.46
N VAL A 86 -13.36 2.44 -8.08
CA VAL A 86 -14.17 3.63 -8.29
C VAL A 86 -13.59 4.80 -7.48
N THR A 87 -13.08 4.50 -6.30
CA THR A 87 -12.53 5.52 -5.40
C THR A 87 -11.08 5.87 -5.72
N ILE A 88 -10.23 4.87 -5.95
CA ILE A 88 -8.80 5.11 -6.11
C ILE A 88 -8.34 5.19 -7.57
N GLY A 89 -9.24 4.88 -8.49
CA GLY A 89 -8.90 4.84 -9.91
C GLY A 89 -8.55 3.44 -10.35
N ARG A 90 -8.48 3.26 -11.67
CA ARG A 90 -8.21 1.96 -12.25
C ARG A 90 -6.78 1.51 -11.96
N LEU A 91 -6.60 0.23 -11.70
CA LEU A 91 -5.27 -0.33 -11.51
C LEU A 91 -4.64 -0.56 -12.89
N ASN A 92 -3.71 0.30 -13.24
CA ASN A 92 -3.05 0.22 -14.55
C ASN A 92 -1.71 -0.49 -14.48
N GLN A 93 -1.05 -0.42 -13.34
CA GLN A 93 0.31 -0.90 -13.20
C GLN A 93 0.55 -1.29 -11.75
N LEU A 94 1.31 -2.34 -11.53
CA LEU A 94 1.67 -2.76 -10.17
C LEU A 94 3.18 -2.88 -10.08
N PRO A 95 3.76 -2.56 -8.94
CA PRO A 95 3.09 -2.04 -7.74
C PRO A 95 2.65 -0.60 -7.93
N THR A 96 1.68 -0.15 -7.15
CA THR A 96 1.27 1.26 -7.11
C THR A 96 1.12 1.65 -5.66
N ILE A 97 1.69 2.79 -5.27
CA ILE A 97 1.62 3.27 -3.90
C ILE A 97 0.75 4.53 -3.84
N TYR A 98 -0.03 4.63 -2.79
CA TYR A 98 -1.04 5.67 -2.61
C TYR A 98 -0.86 6.33 -1.25
N TYR A 99 -0.99 7.64 -1.22
CA TYR A 99 -1.00 8.39 0.03
C TYR A 99 -2.37 9.05 0.16
N VAL A 100 -3.12 8.64 1.16
CA VAL A 100 -4.45 9.19 1.46
C VAL A 100 -4.27 10.21 2.58
N ASN A 101 -4.63 11.46 2.32
CA ASN A 101 -4.46 12.52 3.28
C ASN A 101 -5.82 13.02 3.72
N LYS A 102 -6.17 12.73 4.98
CA LYS A 102 -7.45 13.11 5.55
C LYS A 102 -8.61 12.66 4.69
N GLY A 103 -8.53 11.40 4.26
CA GLY A 103 -9.58 10.79 3.46
C GLY A 103 -9.58 11.14 1.99
N GLU A 104 -8.64 11.96 1.54
CA GLU A 104 -8.59 12.40 0.15
C GLU A 104 -7.39 11.82 -0.57
N LEU A 105 -7.61 11.42 -1.80
CA LEU A 105 -6.56 10.89 -2.66
C LEU A 105 -6.48 11.73 -3.92
N SER A 106 -5.36 12.40 -4.13
CA SER A 106 -5.14 13.20 -5.33
C SER A 106 -4.17 12.47 -6.24
N LYS A 107 -4.14 12.86 -7.52
CA LYS A 107 -3.23 12.25 -8.47
C LYS A 107 -1.77 12.42 -8.09
N MET A 108 -1.45 13.50 -7.41
CA MET A 108 -0.06 13.74 -6.98
C MET A 108 0.38 12.75 -5.92
N ASN A 109 -0.58 12.09 -5.27
CA ASN A 109 -0.31 11.18 -4.19
C ASN A 109 -0.42 9.73 -4.61
N VAL A 110 -0.33 9.46 -5.91
CA VAL A 110 -0.34 8.12 -6.47
C VAL A 110 0.91 7.95 -7.33
N LYS A 111 1.67 6.89 -7.06
CA LYS A 111 2.86 6.59 -7.84
C LYS A 111 2.72 5.20 -8.41
N GLU A 112 2.59 5.11 -9.72
CA GLU A 112 2.41 3.84 -10.42
C GLU A 112 3.75 3.24 -10.82
N GLY A 113 3.86 1.93 -10.64
CA GLY A 113 5.05 1.20 -11.04
C GLY A 113 6.12 1.17 -9.98
N TYR A 114 7.17 0.44 -10.28
CA TYR A 114 8.31 0.31 -9.37
C TYR A 114 8.99 1.67 -9.17
N ILE A 115 9.32 1.97 -7.93
CA ILE A 115 10.05 3.19 -7.58
C ILE A 115 11.31 2.78 -6.84
N GLU A 116 12.44 3.35 -7.25
CA GLU A 116 13.70 3.08 -6.58
C GLU A 116 13.69 3.67 -5.18
N LYS A 117 14.48 3.06 -4.31
CA LYS A 117 14.52 3.46 -2.91
C LYS A 117 14.76 4.95 -2.73
N LYS A 118 15.70 5.50 -3.48
CA LYS A 118 16.06 6.91 -3.34
C LYS A 118 14.87 7.82 -3.69
N ASP A 119 14.19 7.51 -4.76
CA ASP A 119 13.07 8.33 -5.21
C ASP A 119 11.88 8.20 -4.26
N LEU A 120 11.65 6.99 -3.76
CA LEU A 120 10.58 6.79 -2.79
C LEU A 120 10.88 7.52 -1.50
N GLU A 121 12.13 7.50 -1.07
CA GLU A 121 12.54 8.21 0.14
C GLU A 121 12.27 9.70 0.02
N VAL A 122 12.62 10.29 -1.13
CA VAL A 122 12.38 11.70 -1.36
C VAL A 122 10.90 12.02 -1.28
N TRP A 123 10.07 11.19 -1.92
CA TRP A 123 8.63 11.41 -1.91
C TRP A 123 8.04 11.29 -0.50
N LEU A 124 8.49 10.27 0.25
CA LEU A 124 7.99 10.09 1.61
C LEU A 124 8.37 11.25 2.52
N LYS A 125 9.51 11.88 2.25
CA LYS A 125 9.88 13.09 2.99
C LYS A 125 9.00 14.26 2.59
N GLU A 126 8.70 14.39 1.31
CA GLU A 126 7.85 15.46 0.82
C GLU A 126 6.45 15.40 1.42
N ILE A 127 5.93 14.22 1.63
CA ILE A 127 4.59 14.09 2.22
C ILE A 127 4.64 13.90 3.74
N ASN A 128 5.81 14.11 4.34
CA ASN A 128 6.01 14.11 5.79
C ASN A 128 5.74 12.76 6.47
N ILE A 129 5.93 11.68 5.74
CA ILE A 129 5.83 10.34 6.33
C ILE A 129 7.13 9.99 7.06
N ILE A 130 8.26 10.41 6.50
CA ILE A 130 9.57 10.23 7.14
C ILE A 130 10.30 11.56 7.16
N GLN A 131 11.39 11.59 7.91
CA GLN A 131 12.18 12.82 8.05
C GLN A 131 13.52 12.73 7.31
#